data_3048dcd66927b2ba6f1e5d43c29adca9
#
_entry.id   3048dcd66927b2ba6f1e5d43c29adca9
#
_cell.length_a   1.000
_cell.length_b   1.000
_cell.length_c   1.000
_cell.angle_alpha   90.00
_cell.angle_beta   90.00
_cell.angle_gamma   90.00
#
_symmetry.space_group_name_H-M   'P 1'
#
loop_
_entity.id
_entity.type
_entity.pdbx_description
1 polymer ?
#
loop_
_entity_poly.entity_id
_entity_poly.type
_entity_poly.pdbx_seq_one_letter_code
_entity_poly.pdbx_strand_id
1 'polypeptide(L)'
;MTTLKQNEMNRYSRILGYGAARGEVLVHNNDIVEAINSSDEWITQRTGISTRHRASENQSVADLAFGSAHDALAAAGVEGADIGAVIVSTISHPYATPSLATLVAEEIGSKCPAYDISAACAGFCYGIAQADALVRSGAAQNVLVIGVEKLSDFIDNTERSISFLLGDGAGAAVVGVSDEPGIAPTVWGSDGSRW
;
A
#
# COMPACT_ATOMS: atom_id res chain seq x y z
N MET A 1 23.37 -6.35 -10.20
CA MET A 1 22.51 -5.72 -9.18
C MET A 1 23.32 -4.67 -8.44
N THR A 2 22.91 -3.42 -8.50
CA THR A 2 23.57 -2.35 -7.76
C THR A 2 22.89 -2.24 -6.41
N THR A 3 23.58 -2.60 -5.34
CA THR A 3 23.06 -2.45 -3.98
C THR A 3 23.44 -1.06 -3.49
N LEU A 4 22.45 -0.24 -3.12
CA LEU A 4 22.73 1.00 -2.41
C LEU A 4 23.36 0.63 -1.06
N LYS A 5 24.55 1.17 -0.80
CA LYS A 5 25.22 0.94 0.50
C LYS A 5 24.53 1.80 1.56
N GLN A 6 24.03 1.17 2.60
CA GLN A 6 23.65 1.88 3.83
C GLN A 6 24.91 2.25 4.61
N ASN A 7 24.97 3.49 5.09
CA ASN A 7 25.97 3.86 6.07
C ASN A 7 25.70 3.10 7.39
N GLU A 8 26.78 2.70 8.08
CA GLU A 8 26.69 2.18 9.43
C GLU A 8 26.28 3.31 10.39
N MET A 9 24.96 3.51 10.51
CA MET A 9 24.41 4.37 11.53
C MET A 9 23.94 3.50 12.69
N ASN A 10 24.27 3.87 13.93
CA ASN A 10 23.89 3.18 15.16
C ASN A 10 22.39 3.30 15.49
N ARG A 11 21.55 3.35 14.47
CA ARG A 11 20.11 3.50 14.61
C ARG A 11 19.41 2.53 13.68
N TYR A 12 18.54 1.72 14.25
CA TYR A 12 17.75 0.74 13.51
C TYR A 12 16.31 1.21 13.35
N SER A 13 15.62 0.57 12.44
CA SER A 13 14.19 0.71 12.25
C SER A 13 13.49 -0.64 12.28
N ARG A 14 12.20 -0.60 12.62
CA ARG A 14 11.31 -1.76 12.53
C ARG A 14 9.89 -1.32 12.20
N ILE A 15 9.05 -2.26 11.79
CA ILE A 15 7.62 -2.06 11.73
C ILE A 15 7.07 -2.11 13.15
N LEU A 16 6.46 -1.01 13.60
CA LEU A 16 5.86 -0.87 14.93
C LEU A 16 4.42 -1.38 14.97
N GLY A 17 3.69 -1.20 13.87
CA GLY A 17 2.31 -1.62 13.71
C GLY A 17 1.93 -1.65 12.24
N TYR A 18 0.87 -2.38 11.93
CA TYR A 18 0.30 -2.45 10.60
C TYR A 18 -1.22 -2.41 10.67
N GLY A 19 -1.84 -2.01 9.57
CA GLY A 19 -3.28 -1.93 9.42
C GLY A 19 -3.71 -2.28 8.01
N ALA A 20 -5.00 -2.56 7.85
CA ALA A 20 -5.56 -2.91 6.55
C ALA A 20 -7.01 -2.46 6.40
N ALA A 21 -7.37 -2.07 5.19
CA ALA A 21 -8.75 -1.80 4.80
C ALA A 21 -9.08 -2.57 3.52
N ARG A 22 -10.34 -3.00 3.38
CA ARG A 22 -10.82 -3.73 2.19
C ARG A 22 -12.05 -3.04 1.62
N GLY A 23 -12.27 -3.25 0.32
CA GLY A 23 -13.52 -2.85 -0.30
C GLY A 23 -14.72 -3.46 0.44
N GLU A 24 -15.81 -2.70 0.54
CA GLU A 24 -17.02 -3.06 1.30
C GLU A 24 -17.81 -4.20 0.66
N VAL A 25 -17.70 -4.36 -0.66
CA VAL A 25 -18.49 -5.31 -1.45
C VAL A 25 -17.73 -6.63 -1.59
N LEU A 26 -18.26 -7.69 -1.01
CA LEU A 26 -17.77 -9.05 -1.24
C LEU A 26 -18.32 -9.58 -2.57
N VAL A 27 -17.41 -9.90 -3.51
CA VAL A 27 -17.74 -10.40 -4.84
C VAL A 27 -17.29 -11.85 -4.97
N HIS A 28 -18.22 -12.77 -5.21
CA HIS A 28 -17.95 -14.19 -5.46
C HIS A 28 -17.58 -14.43 -6.94
N ASN A 29 -16.92 -15.55 -7.22
CA ASN A 29 -16.63 -15.94 -8.60
C ASN A 29 -17.92 -16.00 -9.45
N ASN A 30 -19.01 -16.57 -8.89
CA ASN A 30 -20.28 -16.70 -9.58
C ASN A 30 -20.93 -15.36 -9.97
N ASP A 31 -20.54 -14.25 -9.34
CA ASP A 31 -21.07 -12.93 -9.67
C ASP A 31 -20.44 -12.32 -10.94
N ILE A 32 -19.30 -12.89 -11.38
CA ILE A 32 -18.51 -12.35 -12.50
C ILE A 32 -18.31 -13.32 -13.66
N VAL A 33 -18.51 -14.63 -13.45
CA VAL A 33 -18.16 -15.67 -14.46
C VAL A 33 -18.91 -15.53 -15.78
N GLU A 34 -20.16 -15.05 -15.76
CA GLU A 34 -20.94 -14.83 -16.97
C GLU A 34 -20.31 -13.74 -17.84
N ALA A 35 -19.96 -12.61 -17.22
CA ALA A 35 -19.36 -11.47 -17.93
C ALA A 35 -18.04 -11.79 -18.62
N ILE A 36 -17.25 -12.72 -18.03
CA ILE A 36 -15.92 -13.10 -18.55
C ILE A 36 -15.92 -14.45 -19.28
N ASN A 37 -17.07 -15.04 -19.52
CA ASN A 37 -17.21 -16.36 -20.16
C ASN A 37 -16.29 -17.42 -19.51
N SER A 38 -16.46 -17.63 -18.18
CA SER A 38 -15.64 -18.51 -17.36
C SER A 38 -16.50 -19.34 -16.40
N SER A 39 -15.86 -19.97 -15.41
CA SER A 39 -16.52 -20.71 -14.32
C SER A 39 -15.78 -20.52 -13.00
N ASP A 40 -16.47 -20.70 -11.89
CA ASP A 40 -15.86 -20.72 -10.56
C ASP A 40 -14.73 -21.76 -10.45
N GLU A 41 -14.96 -22.96 -10.98
CA GLU A 41 -13.95 -24.01 -11.01
C GLU A 41 -12.68 -23.58 -11.77
N TRP A 42 -12.84 -22.95 -12.93
CA TRP A 42 -11.71 -22.48 -13.75
C TRP A 42 -10.86 -21.44 -13.00
N ILE A 43 -11.51 -20.49 -12.30
CA ILE A 43 -10.84 -19.45 -11.51
C ILE A 43 -10.11 -20.08 -10.33
N THR A 44 -10.82 -20.91 -9.56
CA THR A 44 -10.30 -21.51 -8.33
C THR A 44 -9.11 -22.44 -8.61
N GLN A 45 -9.17 -23.27 -9.65
CA GLN A 45 -8.06 -24.17 -10.01
C GLN A 45 -6.78 -23.42 -10.38
N ARG A 46 -6.88 -22.21 -10.93
CA ARG A 46 -5.73 -21.43 -11.39
C ARG A 46 -5.16 -20.48 -10.35
N THR A 47 -5.99 -19.99 -9.44
CA THR A 47 -5.64 -18.90 -8.55
C THR A 47 -5.88 -19.19 -7.08
N GLY A 48 -6.72 -20.16 -6.77
CA GLY A 48 -7.22 -20.38 -5.40
C GLY A 48 -8.26 -19.33 -4.95
N ILE A 49 -8.60 -18.33 -5.80
CA ILE A 49 -9.51 -17.25 -5.44
C ILE A 49 -10.95 -17.73 -5.55
N SER A 50 -11.70 -17.64 -4.46
CA SER A 50 -13.15 -17.85 -4.43
C SER A 50 -13.94 -16.55 -4.34
N THR A 51 -13.35 -15.54 -3.69
CA THR A 51 -13.94 -14.21 -3.50
C THR A 51 -12.90 -13.11 -3.60
N ARG A 52 -13.34 -11.87 -3.85
CA ARG A 52 -12.56 -10.65 -3.73
C ARG A 52 -13.41 -9.55 -3.12
N HIS A 53 -12.75 -8.56 -2.54
CA HIS A 53 -13.41 -7.36 -2.08
C HIS A 53 -13.27 -6.26 -3.14
N ARG A 54 -14.35 -5.55 -3.42
CA ARG A 54 -14.36 -4.33 -4.24
C ARG A 54 -14.91 -3.17 -3.43
N ALA A 55 -14.40 -1.99 -3.65
CA ALA A 55 -14.94 -0.78 -3.08
C ALA A 55 -16.35 -0.52 -3.67
N SER A 56 -17.25 0.01 -2.85
CA SER A 56 -18.53 0.50 -3.34
C SER A 56 -18.35 1.78 -4.15
N GLU A 57 -19.41 2.23 -4.83
CA GLU A 57 -19.40 3.50 -5.56
C GLU A 57 -19.09 4.69 -4.65
N ASN A 58 -19.45 4.60 -3.37
CA ASN A 58 -19.26 5.65 -2.38
C ASN A 58 -17.95 5.52 -1.60
N GLN A 59 -17.20 4.43 -1.76
CA GLN A 59 -15.93 4.19 -1.09
C GLN A 59 -14.78 4.56 -2.04
N SER A 60 -14.09 5.64 -1.74
CA SER A 60 -12.96 6.12 -2.54
C SER A 60 -11.66 5.39 -2.19
N VAL A 61 -10.62 5.57 -3.01
CA VAL A 61 -9.26 5.13 -2.71
C VAL A 61 -8.73 5.79 -1.43
N ALA A 62 -9.17 7.03 -1.13
CA ALA A 62 -8.81 7.74 0.08
C ALA A 62 -9.40 7.08 1.33
N ASP A 63 -10.67 6.66 1.29
CA ASP A 63 -11.31 5.97 2.42
C ASP A 63 -10.58 4.67 2.78
N LEU A 64 -10.13 3.92 1.79
CA LEU A 64 -9.30 2.72 2.00
C LEU A 64 -7.96 3.08 2.66
N ALA A 65 -7.29 4.13 2.17
CA ALA A 65 -6.03 4.59 2.75
C ALA A 65 -6.21 5.07 4.19
N PHE A 66 -7.25 5.84 4.49
CA PHE A 66 -7.56 6.35 5.83
C PHE A 66 -7.83 5.20 6.82
N GLY A 67 -8.67 4.24 6.45
CA GLY A 67 -8.95 3.07 7.28
C GLY A 67 -7.68 2.29 7.63
N SER A 68 -6.83 1.99 6.65
CA SER A 68 -5.57 1.29 6.89
C SER A 68 -4.58 2.09 7.74
N ALA A 69 -4.54 3.43 7.56
CA ALA A 69 -3.69 4.34 8.33
C ALA A 69 -4.08 4.34 9.81
N HIS A 70 -5.37 4.52 10.12
CA HIS A 70 -5.88 4.50 11.50
C HIS A 70 -5.58 3.17 12.21
N ASP A 71 -5.81 2.05 11.53
CA ASP A 71 -5.49 0.72 12.07
C ASP A 71 -3.99 0.57 12.35
N ALA A 72 -3.13 1.02 11.44
CA ALA A 72 -1.68 0.94 11.60
C ALA A 72 -1.17 1.80 12.76
N LEU A 73 -1.69 3.03 12.91
CA LEU A 73 -1.37 3.94 14.01
C LEU A 73 -1.81 3.35 15.35
N ALA A 74 -3.04 2.84 15.43
CA ALA A 74 -3.56 2.20 16.63
C ALA A 74 -2.72 0.97 17.04
N ALA A 75 -2.35 0.12 16.06
CA ALA A 75 -1.52 -1.05 16.30
C ALA A 75 -0.08 -0.69 16.74
N ALA A 76 0.44 0.44 16.25
CA ALA A 76 1.76 0.94 16.63
C ALA A 76 1.77 1.69 17.98
N GLY A 77 0.61 2.15 18.47
CA GLY A 77 0.51 3.05 19.63
C GLY A 77 1.15 4.42 19.35
N VAL A 78 1.06 4.91 18.11
CA VAL A 78 1.64 6.17 17.63
C VAL A 78 0.52 7.11 17.23
N GLU A 79 0.58 8.35 17.72
CA GLU A 79 -0.37 9.39 17.31
C GLU A 79 0.00 9.94 15.92
N GLY A 80 -1.01 10.36 15.13
CA GLY A 80 -0.78 10.92 13.81
C GLY A 80 0.17 12.13 13.81
N ALA A 81 0.12 12.96 14.85
CA ALA A 81 1.01 14.11 15.03
C ALA A 81 2.50 13.72 15.17
N ASP A 82 2.80 12.49 15.57
CA ASP A 82 4.16 11.97 15.75
C ASP A 82 4.72 11.32 14.46
N ILE A 83 3.95 11.31 13.38
CA ILE A 83 4.40 10.86 12.07
C ILE A 83 5.24 11.96 11.41
N GLY A 84 6.47 11.63 11.07
CA GLY A 84 7.45 12.55 10.46
C GLY A 84 7.47 12.51 8.92
N ALA A 85 6.82 11.54 8.28
CA ALA A 85 6.56 11.48 6.85
C ALA A 85 5.43 10.49 6.52
N VAL A 86 4.64 10.80 5.49
CA VAL A 86 3.65 9.88 4.90
C VAL A 86 4.05 9.55 3.47
N ILE A 87 4.14 8.26 3.17
CA ILE A 87 4.47 7.75 1.82
C ILE A 87 3.33 6.83 1.38
N VAL A 88 2.66 7.17 0.30
CA VAL A 88 1.60 6.34 -0.29
C VAL A 88 2.07 5.76 -1.62
N SER A 89 1.99 4.45 -1.75
CA SER A 89 2.18 3.75 -3.02
C SER A 89 0.83 3.47 -3.65
N THR A 90 0.57 4.06 -4.80
CA THR A 90 -0.67 3.88 -5.55
C THR A 90 -0.48 4.20 -7.03
N ILE A 91 -1.28 3.56 -7.89
CA ILE A 91 -1.46 3.89 -9.30
C ILE A 91 -2.94 4.20 -9.62
N SER A 92 -3.83 4.11 -8.63
CA SER A 92 -5.28 4.28 -8.79
C SER A 92 -5.84 5.57 -8.17
N HIS A 93 -4.98 6.41 -7.56
CA HIS A 93 -5.42 7.74 -7.14
C HIS A 93 -5.69 8.60 -8.39
N PRO A 94 -6.91 9.20 -8.53
CA PRO A 94 -7.31 9.83 -9.78
C PRO A 94 -6.65 11.19 -10.05
N TYR A 95 -5.93 11.74 -9.06
CA TYR A 95 -5.32 13.07 -9.15
C TYR A 95 -3.80 12.98 -9.03
N ALA A 96 -3.09 13.66 -9.93
CA ALA A 96 -1.65 13.84 -9.80
C ALA A 96 -1.29 14.80 -8.65
N THR A 97 -2.19 15.76 -8.36
CA THR A 97 -2.09 16.73 -7.26
C THR A 97 -3.49 17.15 -6.80
N PRO A 98 -3.73 17.26 -5.47
CA PRO A 98 -2.81 16.89 -4.39
C PRO A 98 -2.54 15.39 -4.38
N SER A 99 -1.40 14.97 -3.81
CA SER A 99 -1.10 13.56 -3.60
C SER A 99 -2.06 12.94 -2.58
N LEU A 100 -2.33 11.66 -2.69
CA LEU A 100 -3.13 10.94 -1.69
C LEU A 100 -2.47 10.99 -0.30
N ALA A 101 -1.14 10.92 -0.25
CA ALA A 101 -0.38 11.04 0.99
C ALA A 101 -0.67 12.36 1.73
N THR A 102 -0.90 13.46 1.00
CA THR A 102 -1.25 14.76 1.61
C THR A 102 -2.63 14.70 2.27
N LEU A 103 -3.59 14.02 1.65
CA LEU A 103 -4.93 13.82 2.23
C LEU A 103 -4.84 12.93 3.49
N VAL A 104 -4.03 11.87 3.44
CA VAL A 104 -3.78 11.02 4.60
C VAL A 104 -3.13 11.81 5.74
N ALA A 105 -2.12 12.65 5.45
CA ALA A 105 -1.47 13.46 6.47
C ALA A 105 -2.46 14.40 7.17
N GLU A 106 -3.37 15.04 6.43
CA GLU A 106 -4.42 15.87 7.01
C GLU A 106 -5.39 15.06 7.85
N GLU A 107 -5.84 13.89 7.35
CA GLU A 107 -6.77 12.99 8.05
C GLU A 107 -6.23 12.54 9.41
N ILE A 108 -4.94 12.17 9.49
CA ILE A 108 -4.32 11.74 10.75
C ILE A 108 -3.85 12.90 11.64
N GLY A 109 -4.06 14.16 11.22
CA GLY A 109 -3.65 15.35 11.97
C GLY A 109 -2.15 15.63 11.94
N SER A 110 -1.41 15.10 10.95
CA SER A 110 0.03 15.37 10.76
C SER A 110 0.27 16.58 9.84
N LYS A 111 1.40 17.27 10.05
CA LYS A 111 1.89 18.36 9.19
C LYS A 111 3.22 18.00 8.51
N CYS A 112 3.54 16.72 8.46
CA CYS A 112 4.79 16.22 7.91
C CYS A 112 4.83 16.27 6.36
N PRO A 113 6.02 16.12 5.75
CA PRO A 113 6.14 15.83 4.32
C PRO A 113 5.32 14.61 3.92
N ALA A 114 4.57 14.72 2.81
CA ALA A 114 3.69 13.68 2.32
C ALA A 114 3.74 13.62 0.79
N TYR A 115 3.94 12.43 0.22
CA TYR A 115 4.05 12.23 -1.22
C TYR A 115 3.69 10.82 -1.65
N ASP A 116 3.22 10.71 -2.89
CA ASP A 116 2.91 9.43 -3.52
C ASP A 116 4.10 8.90 -4.31
N ILE A 117 4.21 7.57 -4.38
CA ILE A 117 5.13 6.86 -5.26
C ILE A 117 4.36 5.95 -6.20
N SER A 118 4.75 5.97 -7.48
CA SER A 118 4.14 5.15 -8.54
C SER A 118 5.15 4.11 -9.00
N ALA A 119 5.05 2.90 -8.44
CA ALA A 119 5.88 1.76 -8.79
C ALA A 119 5.10 0.44 -8.75
N ALA A 120 3.78 0.52 -8.90
CA ALA A 120 2.85 -0.62 -8.91
C ALA A 120 3.18 -1.62 -7.78
N CYS A 121 3.32 -2.91 -8.09
CA CYS A 121 3.54 -3.98 -7.10
C CYS A 121 4.82 -3.81 -6.25
N ALA A 122 5.82 -3.07 -6.74
CA ALA A 122 7.06 -2.80 -6.00
C ALA A 122 6.96 -1.58 -5.06
N GLY A 123 5.93 -0.75 -5.22
CA GLY A 123 5.82 0.54 -4.57
C GLY A 123 5.81 0.47 -3.04
N PHE A 124 5.07 -0.46 -2.45
CA PHE A 124 5.07 -0.62 -0.99
C PHE A 124 6.45 -1.00 -0.45
N CYS A 125 7.17 -1.89 -1.12
CA CYS A 125 8.54 -2.25 -0.73
C CYS A 125 9.50 -1.06 -0.86
N TYR A 126 9.32 -0.22 -1.90
CA TYR A 126 10.09 1.02 -2.04
C TYR A 126 9.74 2.03 -0.94
N GLY A 127 8.48 2.13 -0.56
CA GLY A 127 8.04 2.95 0.57
C GLY A 127 8.68 2.53 1.89
N ILE A 128 8.68 1.23 2.20
CA ILE A 128 9.34 0.67 3.40
C ILE A 128 10.84 0.98 3.39
N ALA A 129 11.51 0.84 2.25
CA ALA A 129 12.94 1.14 2.14
C ALA A 129 13.25 2.63 2.33
N GLN A 130 12.39 3.52 1.83
CA GLN A 130 12.52 4.96 2.06
C GLN A 130 12.26 5.31 3.52
N ALA A 131 11.24 4.69 4.14
CA ALA A 131 10.94 4.86 5.55
C ALA A 131 12.11 4.41 6.45
N ASP A 132 12.70 3.23 6.17
CA ASP A 132 13.92 2.77 6.85
C ASP A 132 15.04 3.82 6.75
N ALA A 133 15.28 4.35 5.54
CA ALA A 133 16.32 5.37 5.33
C ALA A 133 16.03 6.67 6.11
N LEU A 134 14.79 7.17 6.12
CA LEU A 134 14.38 8.36 6.87
C LEU A 134 14.54 8.17 8.39
N VAL A 135 14.14 7.00 8.90
CA VAL A 135 14.27 6.69 10.32
C VAL A 135 15.73 6.54 10.72
N ARG A 136 16.50 5.78 9.96
CA ARG A 136 17.93 5.53 10.25
C ARG A 136 18.79 6.78 10.11
N SER A 137 18.48 7.68 9.17
CA SER A 137 19.17 8.96 9.05
C SER A 137 18.84 9.95 10.17
N GLY A 138 17.81 9.68 10.97
CA GLY A 138 17.34 10.59 11.99
C GLY A 138 16.43 11.71 11.46
N ALA A 139 16.07 11.68 10.17
CA ALA A 139 15.16 12.66 9.56
C ALA A 139 13.73 12.52 10.10
N ALA A 140 13.31 11.31 10.46
CA ALA A 140 12.02 11.04 11.09
C ALA A 140 12.16 10.07 12.26
N GLN A 141 11.22 10.13 13.22
CA GLN A 141 11.09 9.14 14.28
C GLN A 141 10.20 7.99 13.81
N ASN A 142 9.08 8.33 13.20
CA ASN A 142 8.10 7.40 12.65
C ASN A 142 7.73 7.83 11.24
N VAL A 143 7.51 6.87 10.34
CA VAL A 143 7.06 7.08 8.97
C VAL A 143 5.88 6.16 8.71
N LEU A 144 4.80 6.71 8.17
CA LEU A 144 3.64 5.93 7.73
C LEU A 144 3.80 5.59 6.24
N VAL A 145 3.77 4.29 5.93
CA VAL A 145 3.82 3.79 4.56
C VAL A 145 2.51 3.08 4.26
N ILE A 146 1.87 3.43 3.15
CA ILE A 146 0.60 2.85 2.70
C ILE A 146 0.75 2.35 1.28
N GLY A 147 0.24 1.15 1.01
CA GLY A 147 -0.05 0.66 -0.32
C GLY A 147 -1.56 0.59 -0.49
N VAL A 148 -2.13 1.26 -1.46
CA VAL A 148 -3.58 1.30 -1.67
C VAL A 148 -3.93 1.27 -3.14
N GLU A 149 -4.95 0.47 -3.48
CA GLU A 149 -5.49 0.44 -4.82
C GLU A 149 -7.02 0.28 -4.82
N LYS A 150 -7.68 1.02 -5.71
CA LYS A 150 -9.05 0.78 -6.16
C LYS A 150 -9.01 0.46 -7.65
N LEU A 151 -8.54 -0.74 -7.97
CA LEU A 151 -8.35 -1.16 -9.36
C LEU A 151 -9.67 -1.46 -10.07
N SER A 152 -10.75 -1.69 -9.33
CA SER A 152 -12.08 -1.87 -9.90
C SER A 152 -12.54 -0.69 -10.77
N ASP A 153 -12.01 0.53 -10.55
CA ASP A 153 -12.31 1.71 -11.36
C ASP A 153 -11.61 1.68 -12.74
N PHE A 154 -10.58 0.85 -12.91
CA PHE A 154 -9.73 0.80 -14.11
C PHE A 154 -9.87 -0.51 -14.89
N ILE A 155 -10.42 -1.55 -14.27
CA ILE A 155 -10.53 -2.87 -14.87
C ILE A 155 -11.77 -2.92 -15.76
N ASP A 156 -11.61 -3.40 -16.99
CA ASP A 156 -12.75 -3.85 -17.79
C ASP A 156 -13.31 -5.16 -17.16
N ASN A 157 -14.51 -5.09 -16.63
CA ASN A 157 -15.16 -6.21 -15.95
C ASN A 157 -15.50 -7.38 -16.91
N THR A 158 -15.36 -7.18 -18.20
CA THR A 158 -15.55 -8.23 -19.24
C THR A 158 -14.24 -8.85 -19.69
N GLU A 159 -13.09 -8.28 -19.27
CA GLU A 159 -11.76 -8.78 -19.65
C GLU A 159 -11.40 -10.03 -18.85
N ARG A 160 -11.39 -11.18 -19.54
CA ARG A 160 -11.19 -12.49 -18.93
C ARG A 160 -9.83 -12.70 -18.29
N SER A 161 -8.80 -11.96 -18.71
CA SER A 161 -7.44 -12.18 -18.25
C SER A 161 -7.17 -11.56 -16.87
N ILE A 162 -7.94 -10.56 -16.43
CA ILE A 162 -7.61 -9.76 -15.26
C ILE A 162 -8.78 -9.49 -14.31
N SER A 163 -10.04 -9.45 -14.81
CA SER A 163 -11.18 -8.98 -13.99
C SER A 163 -11.47 -9.85 -12.76
N PHE A 164 -11.12 -11.13 -12.81
CA PHE A 164 -11.32 -12.07 -11.70
C PHE A 164 -10.17 -12.00 -10.66
N LEU A 165 -9.03 -11.44 -11.02
CA LEU A 165 -7.79 -11.52 -10.25
C LEU A 165 -7.70 -10.42 -9.17
N LEU A 166 -8.16 -9.22 -9.50
CA LEU A 166 -7.92 -8.03 -8.70
C LEU A 166 -9.13 -7.66 -7.82
N GLY A 167 -8.83 -7.10 -6.67
CA GLY A 167 -9.76 -6.49 -5.74
C GLY A 167 -9.24 -5.13 -5.28
N ASP A 168 -9.99 -4.47 -4.40
CA ASP A 168 -9.69 -3.14 -3.87
C ASP A 168 -9.34 -3.24 -2.38
N GLY A 169 -8.32 -2.51 -1.97
CA GLY A 169 -7.89 -2.51 -0.58
C GLY A 169 -6.67 -1.66 -0.33
N ALA A 170 -6.33 -1.55 0.93
CA ALA A 170 -5.14 -0.86 1.42
C ALA A 170 -4.46 -1.66 2.53
N GLY A 171 -3.15 -1.53 2.61
CA GLY A 171 -2.34 -1.96 3.73
C GLY A 171 -1.39 -0.85 4.14
N ALA A 172 -1.23 -0.64 5.43
CA ALA A 172 -0.37 0.39 5.99
C ALA A 172 0.61 -0.19 7.02
N ALA A 173 1.77 0.44 7.17
CA ALA A 173 2.75 0.12 8.19
C ALA A 173 3.35 1.41 8.77
N VAL A 174 3.47 1.47 10.08
CA VAL A 174 4.27 2.48 10.79
C VAL A 174 5.67 1.92 10.96
N VAL A 175 6.64 2.56 10.32
CA VAL A 175 8.08 2.26 10.48
C VAL A 175 8.65 3.25 11.47
N GLY A 176 9.25 2.77 12.54
CA GLY A 176 9.80 3.64 13.58
C GLY A 176 11.16 3.17 14.08
N VAL A 177 11.74 3.97 14.98
CA VAL A 177 13.04 3.73 15.58
C VAL A 177 13.05 2.43 16.38
N SER A 178 14.16 1.73 16.31
CA SER A 178 14.44 0.52 17.10
C SER A 178 15.88 0.51 17.62
N ASP A 179 16.06 -0.05 18.80
CA ASP A 179 17.38 -0.31 19.36
C ASP A 179 18.02 -1.60 18.80
N GLU A 180 17.20 -2.42 18.13
CA GLU A 180 17.62 -3.67 17.50
C GLU A 180 17.33 -3.67 15.99
N PRO A 181 18.11 -4.41 15.18
CA PRO A 181 17.84 -4.59 13.76
C PRO A 181 16.44 -5.19 13.52
N GLY A 182 15.57 -4.48 12.79
CA GLY A 182 14.24 -4.97 12.43
C GLY A 182 14.01 -5.06 10.93
N ILE A 183 14.50 -4.07 10.17
CA ILE A 183 14.43 -4.07 8.70
C ILE A 183 15.83 -4.37 8.16
N ALA A 184 15.95 -5.46 7.40
CA ALA A 184 17.18 -5.86 6.76
C ALA A 184 17.55 -4.93 5.57
N PRO A 185 18.83 -4.92 5.12
CA PRO A 185 19.22 -4.17 3.94
C PRO A 185 18.37 -4.49 2.73
N THR A 186 17.86 -3.46 2.05
CA THR A 186 16.99 -3.61 0.89
C THR A 186 17.79 -4.07 -0.32
N VAL A 187 17.27 -5.07 -1.03
CA VAL A 187 17.79 -5.49 -2.33
C VAL A 187 16.94 -4.84 -3.42
N TRP A 188 17.57 -4.02 -4.24
CA TRP A 188 16.92 -3.24 -5.29
C TRP A 188 17.22 -3.84 -6.68
N GLY A 189 16.28 -3.65 -7.60
CA GLY A 189 16.49 -4.00 -8.99
C GLY A 189 15.35 -3.49 -9.87
N SER A 190 15.64 -3.29 -11.15
CA SER A 190 14.64 -2.97 -12.18
C SER A 190 15.09 -3.56 -13.51
N ASP A 191 14.14 -3.95 -14.34
CA ASP A 191 14.35 -4.34 -15.73
C ASP A 191 13.37 -3.59 -16.62
N GLY A 192 13.87 -2.57 -17.31
CA GLY A 192 13.11 -1.75 -18.25
C GLY A 192 13.15 -2.24 -19.69
N SER A 193 13.70 -3.43 -19.95
CA SER A 193 13.83 -3.98 -21.32
C SER A 193 12.51 -4.53 -21.88
N ARG A 194 11.51 -4.69 -21.05
CA ARG A 194 10.19 -5.23 -21.42
C ARG A 194 9.10 -4.23 -21.02
N TRP A 195 8.53 -3.57 -22.01
CA TRP A 195 7.40 -2.63 -21.84
C TRP A 195 6.47 -2.72 -23.06
#